data_639107d8364745ae829b74193f723601
#
_entry.id   639107d8364745ae829b74193f723601
#
_cell.length_a   1.000
_cell.length_b   1.000
_cell.length_c   1.000
_cell.angle_alpha   90.00
_cell.angle_beta   90.00
_cell.angle_gamma   90.00
#
_symmetry.space_group_name_H-M   'P 1'
#
loop_
_entity.id
_entity.type
_entity.pdbx_description
1 polymer ?
#
loop_
_entity_poly.entity_id
_entity_poly.type
_entity_poly.pdbx_seq_one_letter_code
_entity_poly.pdbx_strand_id
1 'polypeptide(L)'
;MKKNFFIITAVVCGMSCTTTAYAQFKIGGKKINVTKVVQAGTDAVKAISLSDADIAAMSKEYMEWMDTHNPLTKPDTDYGKRLEKLTGNIKEVDGLKVNFGVYEVIDVNAFACGDGSVRICAGLMDIMTDDEVMAVVGHEIGHVIHTDSKDAMKNAYLRSAVKNAAGAASSTVSKLSDSELGAM
;
A
#
# COMPACT_ATOMS: atom_id res chain seq x y z
N MET A 1 -13.75 24.72 3.86
CA MET A 1 -12.61 23.91 3.42
C MET A 1 -12.53 22.68 4.33
N LYS A 2 -12.94 21.52 3.85
CA LYS A 2 -12.88 20.26 4.63
C LYS A 2 -11.49 19.67 4.44
N LYS A 3 -10.71 19.55 5.51
CA LYS A 3 -9.42 18.84 5.51
C LYS A 3 -9.73 17.34 5.45
N ASN A 4 -9.60 16.75 4.29
CA ASN A 4 -9.63 15.30 4.17
C ASN A 4 -8.22 14.78 4.49
N PHE A 5 -8.07 14.26 5.68
CA PHE A 5 -6.88 13.57 6.12
C PHE A 5 -6.95 12.16 5.50
N PHE A 6 -6.26 11.95 4.40
CA PHE A 6 -6.14 10.61 3.80
C PHE A 6 -5.01 9.85 4.49
N ILE A 7 -5.39 8.97 5.41
CA ILE A 7 -4.51 7.91 5.90
C ILE A 7 -4.47 6.86 4.78
N ILE A 8 -3.30 6.67 4.21
CA ILE A 8 -3.07 5.64 3.18
C ILE A 8 -3.08 4.28 3.88
N THR A 9 -4.25 3.67 3.93
CA THR A 9 -4.38 2.23 4.20
C THR A 9 -4.24 1.53 2.87
N ALA A 10 -3.21 0.69 2.71
CA ALA A 10 -3.10 -0.21 1.57
C ALA A 10 -4.32 -1.13 1.54
N VAL A 11 -5.35 -0.73 0.82
CA VAL A 11 -6.53 -1.56 0.58
C VAL A 11 -6.22 -2.49 -0.58
N VAL A 12 -5.84 -3.71 -0.24
CA VAL A 12 -5.91 -4.82 -1.19
C VAL A 12 -7.39 -5.13 -1.41
N CYS A 13 -7.98 -4.49 -2.41
CA CYS A 13 -9.36 -4.76 -2.79
C CYS A 13 -9.42 -5.98 -3.70
N GLY A 14 -9.52 -7.16 -3.10
CA GLY A 14 -9.97 -8.37 -3.79
C GLY A 14 -11.49 -8.31 -3.95
N MET A 15 -11.98 -7.78 -5.07
CA MET A 15 -13.40 -7.86 -5.41
C MET A 15 -13.76 -9.28 -5.85
N SER A 16 -14.33 -10.06 -4.96
CA SER A 16 -15.25 -11.10 -5.33
C SER A 16 -16.53 -10.92 -4.51
N CYS A 17 -17.55 -10.44 -5.19
CA CYS A 17 -18.90 -10.32 -4.66
C CYS A 17 -19.49 -11.73 -4.52
N THR A 18 -19.27 -12.37 -3.38
CA THR A 18 -20.03 -13.55 -2.96
C THR A 18 -20.75 -13.19 -1.69
N THR A 19 -22.07 -13.28 -1.74
CA THR A 19 -22.93 -13.25 -0.56
C THR A 19 -22.48 -14.36 0.40
N THR A 20 -21.69 -14.01 1.40
CA THR A 20 -21.19 -14.94 2.41
C THR A 20 -22.34 -15.28 3.36
N ALA A 21 -22.93 -16.46 3.18
CA ALA A 21 -23.74 -17.06 4.23
C ALA A 21 -22.82 -17.32 5.43
N TYR A 22 -23.08 -16.67 6.56
CA TYR A 22 -22.32 -16.87 7.80
C TYR A 22 -22.61 -18.25 8.38
N ALA A 23 -21.80 -19.24 7.99
CA ALA A 23 -21.86 -20.56 8.62
C ALA A 23 -21.21 -20.46 10.01
N GLN A 24 -22.01 -20.51 11.07
CA GLN A 24 -21.55 -20.64 12.45
C GLN A 24 -21.55 -22.11 12.87
N PHE A 25 -20.40 -22.61 13.28
CA PHE A 25 -20.27 -23.96 13.81
C PHE A 25 -19.94 -23.92 15.31
N LYS A 26 -20.47 -24.87 16.10
CA LYS A 26 -20.19 -24.99 17.54
C LYS A 26 -19.25 -26.15 17.79
N ILE A 27 -18.06 -25.90 18.37
CA ILE A 27 -17.13 -26.92 18.88
C ILE A 27 -16.93 -26.65 20.37
N GLY A 28 -17.16 -27.64 21.23
CA GLY A 28 -16.97 -27.50 22.67
C GLY A 28 -17.79 -26.38 23.33
N GLY A 29 -18.99 -26.11 22.83
CA GLY A 29 -19.86 -25.06 23.33
C GLY A 29 -19.58 -23.65 22.87
N LYS A 30 -18.46 -23.41 22.16
CA LYS A 30 -18.09 -22.12 21.58
C LYS A 30 -18.53 -22.01 20.12
N LYS A 31 -19.09 -20.86 19.75
CA LYS A 31 -19.44 -20.56 18.35
C LYS A 31 -18.16 -20.19 17.59
N ILE A 32 -17.84 -20.95 16.55
CA ILE A 32 -16.69 -20.68 15.66
C ILE A 32 -17.21 -20.06 14.37
N ASN A 33 -16.63 -18.95 13.97
CA ASN A 33 -16.92 -18.33 12.69
C ASN A 33 -16.06 -18.98 11.60
N VAL A 34 -16.67 -19.90 10.83
CA VAL A 34 -15.97 -20.66 9.77
C VAL A 34 -15.39 -19.74 8.70
N THR A 35 -16.08 -18.67 8.35
CA THR A 35 -15.59 -17.70 7.36
C THR A 35 -14.26 -17.09 7.79
N LYS A 36 -14.14 -16.72 9.07
CA LYS A 36 -12.87 -16.16 9.62
C LYS A 36 -11.75 -17.20 9.70
N VAL A 37 -12.06 -18.46 9.92
CA VAL A 37 -11.06 -19.55 9.87
C VAL A 37 -10.53 -19.75 8.45
N VAL A 38 -11.42 -19.79 7.46
CA VAL A 38 -11.04 -19.90 6.05
C VAL A 38 -10.22 -18.68 5.62
N GLN A 39 -10.66 -17.48 5.99
CA GLN A 39 -9.93 -16.24 5.69
C GLN A 39 -8.53 -16.23 6.32
N ALA A 40 -8.40 -16.64 7.59
CA ALA A 40 -7.11 -16.76 8.27
C ALA A 40 -6.16 -17.73 7.53
N GLY A 41 -6.67 -18.87 7.07
CA GLY A 41 -5.90 -19.81 6.27
C GLY A 41 -5.46 -19.22 4.93
N THR A 42 -6.36 -18.54 4.24
CA THR A 42 -6.07 -17.87 2.96
C THR A 42 -5.02 -16.77 3.12
N ASP A 43 -5.14 -15.93 4.14
CA ASP A 43 -4.19 -14.84 4.41
C ASP A 43 -2.81 -15.37 4.78
N ALA A 44 -2.73 -16.46 5.58
CA ALA A 44 -1.48 -17.11 5.89
C ALA A 44 -0.78 -17.70 4.66
N VAL A 45 -1.53 -18.37 3.76
CA VAL A 45 -0.99 -18.88 2.50
C VAL A 45 -0.49 -17.74 1.61
N LYS A 46 -1.25 -16.65 1.47
CA LYS A 46 -0.81 -15.47 0.73
C LYS A 46 0.48 -14.89 1.28
N ALA A 47 0.60 -14.75 2.61
CA ALA A 47 1.82 -14.23 3.24
C ALA A 47 3.06 -15.07 2.90
N ILE A 48 2.91 -16.40 2.83
CA ILE A 48 4.02 -17.33 2.53
C ILE A 48 4.35 -17.35 1.04
N SER A 49 3.35 -17.25 0.15
CA SER A 49 3.51 -17.40 -1.30
C SER A 49 3.82 -16.08 -2.03
N LEU A 50 3.85 -14.94 -1.35
CA LEU A 50 4.03 -13.63 -1.97
C LEU A 50 5.41 -13.51 -2.63
N SER A 51 5.44 -13.38 -3.94
CA SER A 51 6.64 -13.21 -4.76
C SER A 51 6.90 -11.73 -5.09
N ASP A 52 8.11 -11.41 -5.59
CA ASP A 52 8.43 -10.05 -6.05
C ASP A 52 7.58 -9.67 -7.27
N ALA A 53 7.24 -10.65 -8.12
CA ALA A 53 6.35 -10.43 -9.26
C ALA A 53 4.92 -10.08 -8.81
N ASP A 54 4.44 -10.69 -7.71
CA ASP A 54 3.12 -10.34 -7.15
C ASP A 54 3.14 -8.92 -6.59
N ILE A 55 4.21 -8.52 -5.90
CA ILE A 55 4.39 -7.14 -5.40
C ILE A 55 4.39 -6.15 -6.56
N ALA A 56 5.16 -6.40 -7.61
CA ALA A 56 5.23 -5.52 -8.77
C ALA A 56 3.86 -5.39 -9.48
N ALA A 57 3.12 -6.50 -9.62
CA ALA A 57 1.78 -6.48 -10.22
C ALA A 57 0.78 -5.69 -9.38
N MET A 58 0.77 -5.89 -8.06
CA MET A 58 -0.10 -5.16 -7.14
C MET A 58 0.28 -3.68 -7.06
N SER A 59 1.57 -3.37 -7.07
CA SER A 59 2.07 -1.99 -7.10
C SER A 59 1.64 -1.28 -8.37
N LYS A 60 1.71 -1.95 -9.50
CA LYS A 60 1.27 -1.39 -10.79
C LYS A 60 -0.22 -1.07 -10.78
N GLU A 61 -1.07 -1.97 -10.32
CA GLU A 61 -2.52 -1.74 -10.19
C GLU A 61 -2.81 -0.55 -9.27
N TYR A 62 -2.13 -0.49 -8.13
CA TYR A 62 -2.23 0.63 -7.20
C TYR A 62 -1.80 1.95 -7.85
N MET A 63 -0.70 1.95 -8.59
CA MET A 63 -0.19 3.14 -9.26
C MET A 63 -1.10 3.61 -10.40
N GLU A 64 -1.70 2.70 -11.17
CA GLU A 64 -2.70 3.04 -12.18
C GLU A 64 -3.91 3.74 -11.54
N TRP A 65 -4.36 3.24 -10.37
CA TRP A 65 -5.42 3.90 -9.62
C TRP A 65 -4.99 5.28 -9.11
N MET A 66 -3.81 5.39 -8.50
CA MET A 66 -3.27 6.65 -7.96
C MET A 66 -3.10 7.70 -9.06
N ASP A 67 -2.54 7.35 -10.20
CA ASP A 67 -2.29 8.26 -11.33
C ASP A 67 -3.60 8.73 -11.99
N THR A 68 -4.70 7.98 -11.86
CA THR A 68 -6.02 8.41 -12.35
C THR A 68 -6.76 9.32 -11.37
N HIS A 69 -6.44 9.24 -10.06
CA HIS A 69 -7.13 10.01 -9.02
C HIS A 69 -6.35 11.25 -8.53
N ASN A 70 -5.07 11.34 -8.87
CA ASN A 70 -4.23 12.49 -8.54
C ASN A 70 -3.67 13.11 -9.83
N PRO A 71 -3.80 14.41 -10.04
CA PRO A 71 -3.32 15.05 -11.26
C PRO A 71 -1.78 14.98 -11.31
N LEU A 72 -1.27 14.30 -12.33
CA LEU A 72 0.16 14.30 -12.64
C LEU A 72 0.54 15.60 -13.33
N THR A 73 1.63 16.20 -12.89
CA THR A 73 2.19 17.40 -13.52
C THR A 73 2.68 17.09 -14.92
N LYS A 74 2.58 18.08 -15.80
CA LYS A 74 3.10 17.96 -17.18
C LYS A 74 4.60 18.30 -17.22
N PRO A 75 5.34 17.72 -18.18
CA PRO A 75 6.79 17.96 -18.30
C PRO A 75 7.20 19.43 -18.53
N ASP A 76 6.32 20.24 -19.08
CA ASP A 76 6.55 21.66 -19.41
C ASP A 76 6.30 22.62 -18.23
N THR A 77 5.74 22.14 -17.13
CA THR A 77 5.55 22.91 -15.90
C THR A 77 6.85 23.08 -15.11
N ASP A 78 6.85 23.97 -14.13
CA ASP A 78 8.02 24.17 -13.26
C ASP A 78 8.36 22.92 -12.45
N TYR A 79 7.36 22.21 -11.93
CA TYR A 79 7.55 20.93 -11.25
C TYR A 79 8.09 19.84 -12.20
N GLY A 80 7.55 19.75 -13.42
CA GLY A 80 8.00 18.78 -14.41
C GLY A 80 9.45 19.03 -14.83
N LYS A 81 9.83 20.28 -15.09
CA LYS A 81 11.21 20.66 -15.42
C LYS A 81 12.16 20.41 -14.26
N ARG A 82 11.73 20.72 -13.02
CA ARG A 82 12.51 20.44 -11.83
C ARG A 82 12.72 18.95 -11.63
N LEU A 83 11.65 18.14 -11.78
CA LEU A 83 11.72 16.69 -11.72
C LEU A 83 12.72 16.13 -12.74
N GLU A 84 12.61 16.53 -14.00
CA GLU A 84 13.52 16.07 -15.07
C GLU A 84 14.97 16.45 -14.79
N LYS A 85 15.22 17.66 -14.28
CA LYS A 85 16.56 18.08 -13.85
C LYS A 85 17.14 17.16 -12.78
N LEU A 86 16.32 16.73 -11.83
CA LEU A 86 16.73 15.92 -10.67
C LEU A 86 16.88 14.45 -11.02
N THR A 87 15.95 13.91 -11.80
CA THR A 87 15.80 12.45 -11.97
C THR A 87 15.99 11.97 -13.41
N GLY A 88 16.14 12.87 -14.37
CA GLY A 88 16.17 12.55 -15.80
C GLY A 88 17.26 11.55 -16.22
N ASN A 89 18.36 11.49 -15.49
CA ASN A 89 19.47 10.56 -15.71
C ASN A 89 19.29 9.22 -14.96
N ILE A 90 18.29 9.09 -14.08
CA ILE A 90 18.06 7.90 -13.26
C ILE A 90 16.98 7.06 -13.94
N LYS A 91 17.36 6.01 -14.62
CA LYS A 91 16.42 5.11 -15.31
C LYS A 91 16.29 3.75 -14.62
N GLU A 92 17.31 3.37 -13.85
CA GLU A 92 17.37 2.09 -13.15
C GLU A 92 18.24 2.23 -11.90
N VAL A 93 17.86 1.55 -10.83
CA VAL A 93 18.62 1.44 -9.58
C VAL A 93 18.59 -0.04 -9.14
N ASP A 94 19.74 -0.66 -9.00
CA ASP A 94 19.93 -2.07 -8.63
C ASP A 94 19.05 -3.06 -9.44
N GLY A 95 18.95 -2.84 -10.76
CA GLY A 95 18.16 -3.67 -11.65
C GLY A 95 16.66 -3.35 -11.67
N LEU A 96 16.19 -2.46 -10.81
CA LEU A 96 14.82 -1.97 -10.81
C LEU A 96 14.71 -0.75 -11.74
N LYS A 97 13.91 -0.87 -12.79
CA LYS A 97 13.57 0.27 -13.64
C LYS A 97 12.68 1.23 -12.85
N VAL A 98 13.06 2.49 -12.79
CA VAL A 98 12.33 3.51 -12.05
C VAL A 98 11.66 4.52 -12.98
N ASN A 99 10.48 4.99 -12.58
CA ASN A 99 9.78 6.07 -13.25
C ASN A 99 9.28 7.09 -12.23
N PHE A 100 9.45 8.36 -12.56
CA PHE A 100 9.18 9.46 -11.64
C PHE A 100 7.97 10.28 -12.11
N GLY A 101 7.20 10.79 -11.15
CA GLY A 101 6.10 11.70 -11.40
C GLY A 101 5.85 12.63 -10.21
N VAL A 102 5.31 13.82 -10.50
CA VAL A 102 4.87 14.75 -9.46
C VAL A 102 3.35 14.82 -9.47
N TYR A 103 2.73 14.60 -8.31
CA TYR A 103 1.31 14.89 -8.12
C TYR A 103 1.09 16.35 -7.73
N GLU A 104 0.18 17.02 -8.40
CA GLU A 104 -0.20 18.42 -8.11
C GLU A 104 -1.09 18.49 -6.86
N VAL A 105 -0.57 17.98 -5.73
CA VAL A 105 -1.23 17.99 -4.43
C VAL A 105 -0.36 18.69 -3.39
N ILE A 106 -1.00 19.31 -2.41
CA ILE A 106 -0.32 20.13 -1.39
C ILE A 106 0.31 19.32 -0.25
N ASP A 107 0.19 18.01 -0.29
CA ASP A 107 0.74 17.13 0.74
C ASP A 107 2.27 17.17 0.72
N VAL A 108 2.88 17.16 1.91
CA VAL A 108 4.33 17.03 2.07
C VAL A 108 4.65 15.54 2.14
N ASN A 109 4.75 14.91 0.99
CA ASN A 109 4.94 13.47 0.90
C ASN A 109 5.65 13.06 -0.40
N ALA A 110 6.31 11.89 -0.36
CA ALA A 110 6.77 11.14 -1.51
C ALA A 110 6.65 9.65 -1.19
N PHE A 111 6.63 8.78 -2.20
CA PHE A 111 6.61 7.34 -2.02
C PHE A 111 7.12 6.62 -3.25
N ALA A 112 7.61 5.40 -3.07
CA ALA A 112 7.94 4.49 -4.15
C ALA A 112 7.19 3.17 -4.00
N CYS A 113 6.91 2.51 -5.13
CA CYS A 113 6.21 1.24 -5.20
C CYS A 113 7.09 0.15 -5.81
N GLY A 114 6.75 -1.10 -5.54
CA GLY A 114 7.53 -2.27 -5.96
C GLY A 114 7.61 -2.51 -7.48
N ASP A 115 6.87 -1.75 -8.28
CA ASP A 115 6.98 -1.71 -9.73
C ASP A 115 8.03 -0.69 -10.23
N GLY A 116 8.69 0.03 -9.31
CA GLY A 116 9.65 1.10 -9.61
C GLY A 116 9.03 2.48 -9.81
N SER A 117 7.73 2.63 -9.60
CA SER A 117 7.07 3.93 -9.64
C SER A 117 7.44 4.76 -8.42
N VAL A 118 7.89 6.00 -8.63
CA VAL A 118 8.20 7.00 -7.58
C VAL A 118 7.33 8.22 -7.82
N ARG A 119 6.60 8.63 -6.81
CA ARG A 119 5.74 9.82 -6.86
C ARG A 119 6.11 10.80 -5.77
N ILE A 120 6.17 12.07 -6.13
CA ILE A 120 6.51 13.18 -5.25
C ILE A 120 5.30 14.12 -5.26
N CYS A 121 4.86 14.59 -4.12
CA CYS A 121 3.82 15.60 -4.03
C CYS A 121 4.41 17.00 -4.23
N ALA A 122 3.69 17.88 -4.93
CA ALA A 122 4.12 19.26 -5.17
C ALA A 122 4.39 20.01 -3.85
N GLY A 123 3.58 19.77 -2.81
CA GLY A 123 3.80 20.39 -1.51
C GLY A 123 5.13 20.03 -0.84
N LEU A 124 5.70 18.84 -1.13
CA LEU A 124 7.04 18.50 -0.70
C LEU A 124 8.09 19.31 -1.48
N MET A 125 7.91 19.42 -2.80
CA MET A 125 8.81 20.19 -3.64
C MET A 125 8.78 21.69 -3.33
N ASP A 126 7.66 22.23 -2.85
CA ASP A 126 7.54 23.65 -2.50
C ASP A 126 8.40 24.05 -1.30
N ILE A 127 8.57 23.14 -0.36
CA ILE A 127 9.27 23.45 0.90
C ILE A 127 10.70 22.90 0.97
N MET A 128 11.10 22.04 0.06
CA MET A 128 12.41 21.38 0.05
C MET A 128 13.31 21.88 -1.07
N THR A 129 14.59 21.96 -0.80
CA THR A 129 15.64 22.18 -1.78
C THR A 129 15.81 20.96 -2.70
N ASP A 130 16.55 21.12 -3.80
CA ASP A 130 16.82 20.01 -4.73
C ASP A 130 17.53 18.83 -4.05
N ASP A 131 18.50 19.11 -3.18
CA ASP A 131 19.25 18.08 -2.46
C ASP A 131 18.36 17.34 -1.45
N GLU A 132 17.47 18.05 -0.76
CA GLU A 132 16.51 17.45 0.18
C GLU A 132 15.49 16.58 -0.55
N VAL A 133 14.95 17.03 -1.69
CA VAL A 133 14.07 16.22 -2.54
C VAL A 133 14.78 14.95 -2.98
N MET A 134 16.02 15.05 -3.43
CA MET A 134 16.80 13.88 -3.85
C MET A 134 17.13 12.92 -2.69
N ALA A 135 17.35 13.44 -1.48
CA ALA A 135 17.52 12.60 -0.29
C ALA A 135 16.26 11.80 0.02
N VAL A 136 15.06 12.43 -0.07
CA VAL A 136 13.78 11.75 0.09
C VAL A 136 13.58 10.70 -0.99
N VAL A 137 13.81 11.05 -2.27
CA VAL A 137 13.69 10.11 -3.40
C VAL A 137 14.60 8.90 -3.21
N GLY A 138 15.86 9.11 -2.80
CA GLY A 138 16.79 8.02 -2.52
C GLY A 138 16.33 7.13 -1.36
N HIS A 139 15.75 7.70 -0.32
CA HIS A 139 15.17 6.99 0.79
C HIS A 139 14.01 6.08 0.35
N GLU A 140 13.07 6.62 -0.43
CA GLU A 140 11.91 5.88 -0.92
C GLU A 140 12.31 4.72 -1.86
N ILE A 141 13.26 4.96 -2.76
CA ILE A 141 13.82 3.90 -3.62
C ILE A 141 14.51 2.82 -2.77
N GLY A 142 15.22 3.23 -1.72
CA GLY A 142 15.86 2.32 -0.77
C GLY A 142 14.88 1.32 -0.16
N HIS A 143 13.70 1.75 0.26
CA HIS A 143 12.64 0.88 0.79
C HIS A 143 12.18 -0.19 -0.23
N VAL A 144 12.13 0.16 -1.52
CA VAL A 144 11.73 -0.81 -2.55
C VAL A 144 12.84 -1.82 -2.82
N ILE A 145 14.09 -1.37 -2.93
CA ILE A 145 15.25 -2.24 -3.19
C ILE A 145 15.47 -3.22 -2.04
N HIS A 146 15.33 -2.76 -0.79
CA HIS A 146 15.46 -3.61 0.39
C HIS A 146 14.24 -4.50 0.68
N THR A 147 13.28 -4.55 -0.25
CA THR A 147 12.06 -5.38 -0.15
C THR A 147 11.15 -5.05 1.03
N ASP A 148 11.26 -3.86 1.61
CA ASP A 148 10.47 -3.42 2.75
C ASP A 148 8.97 -3.48 2.45
N SER A 149 8.56 -3.14 1.21
CA SER A 149 7.17 -3.26 0.75
C SER A 149 6.65 -4.68 0.79
N LYS A 150 7.48 -5.67 0.42
CA LYS A 150 7.14 -7.10 0.48
C LYS A 150 6.97 -7.57 1.92
N ASP A 151 7.89 -7.18 2.79
CA ASP A 151 7.86 -7.56 4.20
C ASP A 151 6.69 -6.87 4.93
N ALA A 152 6.40 -5.61 4.63
CA ALA A 152 5.22 -4.92 5.13
C ALA A 152 3.94 -5.63 4.72
N MET A 153 3.82 -6.05 3.45
CA MET A 153 2.65 -6.74 2.93
C MET A 153 2.50 -8.15 3.52
N LYS A 154 3.60 -8.93 3.64
CA LYS A 154 3.60 -10.22 4.35
C LYS A 154 3.13 -10.05 5.79
N ASN A 155 3.65 -9.06 6.50
CA ASN A 155 3.27 -8.77 7.87
C ASN A 155 1.80 -8.37 7.97
N ALA A 156 1.26 -7.60 7.01
CA ALA A 156 -0.16 -7.26 6.97
C ALA A 156 -1.04 -8.52 6.81
N TYR A 157 -0.71 -9.42 5.89
CA TYR A 157 -1.42 -10.69 5.73
C TYR A 157 -1.31 -11.59 6.98
N LEU A 158 -0.13 -11.68 7.61
CA LEU A 158 0.03 -12.46 8.84
C LEU A 158 -0.79 -11.88 9.99
N ARG A 159 -0.81 -10.56 10.16
CA ARG A 159 -1.66 -9.89 11.16
C ARG A 159 -3.15 -10.14 10.89
N SER A 160 -3.58 -10.06 9.64
CA SER A 160 -4.95 -10.39 9.23
C SER A 160 -5.29 -11.84 9.55
N ALA A 161 -4.40 -12.78 9.24
CA ALA A 161 -4.57 -14.19 9.56
C ALA A 161 -4.75 -14.41 11.07
N VAL A 162 -3.90 -13.79 11.89
CA VAL A 162 -4.00 -13.87 13.37
C VAL A 162 -5.29 -13.25 13.88
N LYS A 163 -5.67 -12.05 13.39
CA LYS A 163 -6.94 -11.39 13.73
C LYS A 163 -8.15 -12.28 13.40
N ASN A 164 -8.16 -12.84 12.19
CA ASN A 164 -9.25 -13.70 11.74
C ASN A 164 -9.33 -15.01 12.55
N ALA A 165 -8.19 -15.63 12.86
CA ALA A 165 -8.12 -16.82 13.72
C ALA A 165 -8.63 -16.52 15.14
N ALA A 166 -8.16 -15.44 15.75
CA ALA A 166 -8.61 -15.00 17.08
C ALA A 166 -10.11 -14.64 17.09
N GLY A 167 -10.56 -13.90 16.06
CA GLY A 167 -11.97 -13.52 15.90
C GLY A 167 -12.90 -14.70 15.62
N ALA A 168 -12.40 -15.80 15.04
CA ALA A 168 -13.16 -17.03 14.86
C ALA A 168 -13.46 -17.73 16.19
N ALA A 169 -12.57 -17.61 17.17
CA ALA A 169 -12.69 -18.25 18.49
C ALA A 169 -13.49 -17.41 19.50
N SER A 170 -13.65 -16.10 19.28
CA SER A 170 -14.32 -15.19 20.23
C SER A 170 -15.11 -14.11 19.50
N SER A 171 -16.42 -14.02 19.82
CA SER A 171 -17.30 -12.99 19.28
C SER A 171 -16.93 -11.56 19.73
N THR A 172 -16.27 -11.42 20.87
CA THR A 172 -15.82 -10.13 21.41
C THR A 172 -14.58 -9.64 20.66
N VAL A 173 -13.59 -10.51 20.44
CA VAL A 173 -12.39 -10.21 19.65
C VAL A 173 -12.76 -9.91 18.20
N SER A 174 -13.75 -10.61 17.64
CA SER A 174 -14.26 -10.32 16.29
C SER A 174 -14.79 -8.88 16.15
N LYS A 175 -15.59 -8.43 17.14
CA LYS A 175 -16.14 -7.06 17.11
C LYS A 175 -15.07 -5.99 17.25
N LEU A 176 -14.05 -6.22 18.10
CA LEU A 176 -12.93 -5.30 18.25
C LEU A 176 -12.08 -5.24 16.98
N SER A 177 -11.81 -6.39 16.34
CA SER A 177 -11.03 -6.41 15.10
C SER A 177 -11.73 -5.69 13.93
N ASP A 178 -13.07 -5.78 13.88
CA ASP A 178 -13.85 -5.13 12.82
C ASP A 178 -13.97 -3.60 13.05
N SER A 179 -13.89 -3.12 14.31
CA SER A 179 -13.90 -1.70 14.64
C SER A 179 -12.54 -1.01 14.44
N GLU A 180 -11.42 -1.71 14.64
CA GLU A 180 -10.08 -1.16 14.45
C GLU A 180 -9.68 -1.05 12.97
N LEU A 181 -10.23 -1.88 12.08
CA LEU A 181 -9.99 -1.77 10.63
C LEU A 181 -10.58 -0.50 10.00
N GLY A 182 -11.55 0.13 10.67
CA GLY A 182 -12.12 1.42 10.25
C GLY A 182 -11.40 2.64 10.84
N ALA A 183 -10.40 2.45 11.71
CA ALA A 183 -9.71 3.50 12.45
C ALA A 183 -8.20 3.65 12.08
N MET A 184 -7.72 2.87 11.10
CA MET A 184 -6.34 2.99 10.59
C MET A 184 -6.31 3.59 9.20
#